data_fcf463cf30ea4c655a3728b680909ba4
#
_entry.id   fcf463cf30ea4c655a3728b680909ba4
#
_cell.length_a   1.000
_cell.length_b   1.000
_cell.length_c   1.000
_cell.angle_alpha   90.00
_cell.angle_beta   90.00
_cell.angle_gamma   90.00
#
_symmetry.space_group_name_H-M   'P 1'
#
loop_
_entity.id
_entity.type
_entity.pdbx_description
1 polymer ?
#
loop_
_entity_poly.entity_id
_entity_poly.type
_entity_poly.pdbx_seq_one_letter_code
_entity_poly.pdbx_strand_id
1 'polypeptide(L)'
;MNINEIAKLAGVSRATVSRYLNQGYVSEEKKKIIRKVIEETGYQPSSQAQMLRTKKTKLVGVILPKIDSNTISREVAGISDILTKQGYQLILANTNNSTEEELKYLSLFRDNQVDGVIFIATILTKQHKDMLKEYRVPIVLLGQHLEGYPCIYQDDYKAAMSLTEELVKSGKKFGYITVTDKDEAVGRKRLSGVEEVLKKNRIELNSNCVKCGSFTLESGYEKTEELFNEYPDIDTLICATDTMAVGAVNWLKKNGYQIPMQVQVAGMGDSYLGKIVEPNLTTVHFFYKTSGKEAARMLIELMESENVPIHKEIKMGCKVVMRGSHRSI
;
A
#
# COMPACT_ATOMS: atom_id res chain seq x y z
N MET A 1 34.10 -7.63 -19.87
CA MET A 1 34.57 -6.70 -20.90
C MET A 1 34.20 -5.27 -20.51
N ASN A 2 35.04 -4.27 -20.84
CA ASN A 2 34.81 -2.88 -20.48
C ASN A 2 34.66 -1.97 -21.72
N ILE A 3 34.26 -0.72 -21.56
CA ILE A 3 33.99 0.22 -22.66
C ILE A 3 35.24 0.52 -23.51
N ASN A 4 36.45 0.43 -22.95
CA ASN A 4 37.69 0.66 -23.69
C ASN A 4 37.97 -0.51 -24.64
N GLU A 5 37.66 -1.74 -24.24
CA GLU A 5 37.79 -2.94 -25.09
C GLU A 5 36.81 -2.90 -26.25
N ILE A 6 35.57 -2.48 -26.01
CA ILE A 6 34.57 -2.26 -27.07
C ILE A 6 35.03 -1.19 -28.06
N ALA A 7 35.58 -0.08 -27.56
CA ALA A 7 36.10 0.99 -28.40
C ALA A 7 37.25 0.50 -29.30
N LYS A 8 38.15 -0.32 -28.74
CA LYS A 8 39.27 -0.94 -29.48
C LYS A 8 38.78 -1.90 -30.57
N LEU A 9 37.81 -2.79 -30.22
CA LEU A 9 37.25 -3.75 -31.19
C LEU A 9 36.47 -3.06 -32.31
N ALA A 10 35.74 -1.98 -31.97
CA ALA A 10 34.99 -1.21 -32.96
C ALA A 10 35.80 -0.19 -33.75
N GLY A 11 37.11 -0.04 -33.48
CA GLY A 11 37.97 0.94 -34.14
C GLY A 11 37.56 2.39 -33.93
N VAL A 12 36.94 2.72 -32.81
CA VAL A 12 36.43 4.06 -32.49
C VAL A 12 36.94 4.55 -31.12
N SER A 13 36.82 5.84 -30.86
CA SER A 13 37.15 6.35 -29.51
C SER A 13 36.16 5.91 -28.45
N ARG A 14 36.63 5.80 -27.19
CA ARG A 14 35.77 5.58 -26.01
C ARG A 14 34.63 6.57 -25.97
N ALA A 15 34.88 7.84 -26.30
CA ALA A 15 33.87 8.89 -26.34
C ALA A 15 32.75 8.60 -27.36
N THR A 16 33.10 7.98 -28.52
CA THR A 16 32.15 7.58 -29.57
C THR A 16 31.25 6.43 -29.06
N VAL A 17 31.83 5.40 -28.43
CA VAL A 17 31.07 4.30 -27.82
C VAL A 17 30.15 4.84 -26.72
N SER A 18 30.67 5.73 -25.85
CA SER A 18 29.86 6.37 -24.80
C SER A 18 28.67 7.17 -25.36
N ARG A 19 28.89 7.93 -26.46
CA ARG A 19 27.80 8.65 -27.14
C ARG A 19 26.75 7.67 -27.71
N TYR A 20 27.17 6.60 -28.35
CA TYR A 20 26.29 5.57 -28.89
C TYR A 20 25.43 4.96 -27.81
N LEU A 21 26.01 4.52 -26.70
CA LEU A 21 25.31 3.92 -25.57
C LEU A 21 24.31 4.90 -24.89
N ASN A 22 24.52 6.19 -25.06
CA ASN A 22 23.69 7.25 -24.50
C ASN A 22 22.76 7.92 -25.52
N GLN A 23 22.52 7.28 -26.67
CA GLN A 23 21.67 7.80 -27.74
C GLN A 23 22.08 9.19 -28.26
N GLY A 24 23.34 9.58 -28.03
CA GLY A 24 23.90 10.81 -28.58
C GLY A 24 24.21 10.67 -30.06
N TYR A 25 24.57 11.79 -30.70
CA TYR A 25 24.91 11.79 -32.11
C TYR A 25 26.19 10.97 -32.44
N VAL A 26 26.03 9.95 -33.28
CA VAL A 26 27.08 9.11 -33.85
C VAL A 26 26.66 8.80 -35.29
N SER A 27 27.59 8.83 -36.25
CA SER A 27 27.28 8.53 -37.65
C SER A 27 26.74 7.09 -37.80
N GLU A 28 25.83 6.85 -38.75
CA GLU A 28 25.16 5.55 -38.93
C GLU A 28 26.19 4.42 -39.21
N GLU A 29 27.25 4.72 -39.89
CA GLU A 29 28.35 3.76 -40.11
C GLU A 29 28.97 3.28 -38.79
N LYS A 30 29.35 4.22 -37.91
CA LYS A 30 29.90 3.91 -36.58
C LYS A 30 28.88 3.23 -35.66
N LYS A 31 27.60 3.61 -35.73
CA LYS A 31 26.53 2.93 -34.99
C LYS A 31 26.44 1.45 -35.36
N LYS A 32 26.49 1.13 -36.68
CA LYS A 32 26.46 -0.26 -37.15
C LYS A 32 27.65 -1.08 -36.63
N ILE A 33 28.84 -0.52 -36.68
CA ILE A 33 30.06 -1.19 -36.19
C ILE A 33 29.98 -1.44 -34.70
N ILE A 34 29.62 -0.42 -33.90
CA ILE A 34 29.53 -0.54 -32.44
C ILE A 34 28.46 -1.54 -32.06
N ARG A 35 27.29 -1.52 -32.73
CA ARG A 35 26.20 -2.47 -32.48
C ARG A 35 26.65 -3.90 -32.70
N LYS A 36 27.30 -4.17 -33.84
CA LYS A 36 27.84 -5.51 -34.18
C LYS A 36 28.81 -6.01 -33.11
N VAL A 37 29.77 -5.18 -32.68
CA VAL A 37 30.71 -5.54 -31.63
C VAL A 37 30.03 -5.82 -30.30
N ILE A 38 29.01 -5.05 -29.93
CA ILE A 38 28.24 -5.26 -28.70
C ILE A 38 27.46 -6.58 -28.77
N GLU A 39 26.80 -6.88 -29.89
CA GLU A 39 26.07 -8.13 -30.12
C GLU A 39 26.98 -9.35 -30.07
N GLU A 40 28.17 -9.30 -30.76
CA GLU A 40 29.15 -10.38 -30.77
C GLU A 40 29.81 -10.64 -29.42
N THR A 41 29.97 -9.60 -28.60
CA THR A 41 30.69 -9.68 -27.32
C THR A 41 29.75 -9.84 -26.11
N GLY A 42 28.45 -9.66 -26.29
CA GLY A 42 27.47 -9.63 -25.17
C GLY A 42 27.74 -8.50 -24.16
N TYR A 43 28.45 -7.44 -24.58
CA TYR A 43 28.79 -6.35 -23.68
C TYR A 43 27.55 -5.62 -23.17
N GLN A 44 27.46 -5.53 -21.87
CA GLN A 44 26.48 -4.67 -21.19
C GLN A 44 27.21 -3.54 -20.46
N PRO A 45 26.76 -2.27 -20.63
CA PRO A 45 27.32 -1.15 -19.87
C PRO A 45 27.23 -1.41 -18.38
N SER A 46 28.32 -1.20 -17.65
CA SER A 46 28.31 -1.31 -16.19
C SER A 46 27.33 -0.31 -15.57
N SER A 47 26.39 -0.80 -14.78
CA SER A 47 25.46 0.03 -14.02
C SER A 47 26.19 1.02 -13.11
N GLN A 48 27.31 0.63 -12.52
CA GLN A 48 28.18 1.50 -11.73
C GLN A 48 28.75 2.67 -12.55
N ALA A 49 29.19 2.40 -13.80
CA ALA A 49 29.69 3.47 -14.66
C ALA A 49 28.59 4.44 -15.12
N GLN A 50 27.36 3.95 -15.30
CA GLN A 50 26.19 4.80 -15.56
C GLN A 50 25.85 5.63 -14.32
N MET A 51 25.83 5.02 -13.14
CA MET A 51 25.55 5.67 -11.86
C MET A 51 26.54 6.80 -11.55
N LEU A 52 27.83 6.57 -11.71
CA LEU A 52 28.87 7.60 -11.52
C LEU A 52 28.69 8.82 -12.44
N ARG A 53 28.13 8.62 -13.61
CA ARG A 53 27.89 9.68 -14.59
C ARG A 53 26.57 10.42 -14.38
N THR A 54 25.48 9.68 -14.16
CA THR A 54 24.13 10.24 -14.03
C THR A 54 23.81 10.67 -12.61
N LYS A 55 24.61 10.25 -11.64
CA LYS A 55 24.34 10.36 -10.19
C LYS A 55 22.99 9.73 -9.78
N LYS A 56 22.45 8.85 -10.64
CA LYS A 56 21.20 8.12 -10.41
C LYS A 56 21.46 6.62 -10.42
N THR A 57 20.92 5.93 -9.44
CA THR A 57 21.03 4.47 -9.28
C THR A 57 19.98 3.73 -10.09
N LYS A 58 18.88 4.41 -10.43
CA LYS A 58 17.68 3.82 -10.99
C LYS A 58 17.01 2.79 -10.05
N LEU A 59 17.27 2.89 -8.75
CA LEU A 59 16.68 2.07 -7.71
C LEU A 59 15.70 2.90 -6.87
N VAL A 60 14.54 2.33 -6.57
CA VAL A 60 13.56 2.90 -5.63
C VAL A 60 13.30 1.89 -4.51
N GLY A 61 13.47 2.32 -3.27
CA GLY A 61 13.13 1.54 -2.10
C GLY A 61 11.62 1.60 -1.83
N VAL A 62 11.02 0.45 -1.58
CA VAL A 62 9.62 0.36 -1.12
C VAL A 62 9.61 -0.38 0.20
N ILE A 63 9.34 0.35 1.28
CA ILE A 63 9.17 -0.22 2.62
C ILE A 63 7.70 -0.57 2.79
N LEU A 64 7.40 -1.81 3.12
CA LEU A 64 6.04 -2.33 3.21
C LEU A 64 5.83 -3.15 4.49
N PRO A 65 4.61 -3.07 5.09
CA PRO A 65 4.33 -3.71 6.37
C PRO A 65 4.21 -5.23 6.27
N LYS A 66 3.64 -5.75 5.16
CA LYS A 66 3.40 -7.20 5.01
C LYS A 66 3.24 -7.59 3.54
N ILE A 67 4.18 -8.39 3.02
CA ILE A 67 4.24 -8.73 1.59
C ILE A 67 3.09 -9.62 1.11
N ASP A 68 2.53 -10.46 1.97
CA ASP A 68 1.42 -11.37 1.69
C ASP A 68 0.03 -10.70 1.86
N SER A 69 -0.02 -9.39 2.14
CA SER A 69 -1.27 -8.65 2.22
C SER A 69 -1.86 -8.36 0.84
N ASN A 70 -3.14 -8.68 0.64
CA ASN A 70 -3.86 -8.38 -0.61
C ASN A 70 -3.90 -6.88 -0.92
N THR A 71 -3.99 -6.02 0.08
CA THR A 71 -3.94 -4.56 -0.05
C THR A 71 -2.57 -4.12 -0.55
N ILE A 72 -1.51 -4.51 0.18
CA ILE A 72 -0.14 -4.12 -0.10
C ILE A 72 0.32 -4.62 -1.47
N SER A 73 -0.01 -5.85 -1.85
CA SER A 73 0.33 -6.39 -3.17
C SER A 73 -0.29 -5.59 -4.32
N ARG A 74 -1.52 -5.06 -4.15
CA ARG A 74 -2.17 -4.18 -5.14
C ARG A 74 -1.48 -2.80 -5.22
N GLU A 75 -1.06 -2.23 -4.09
CA GLU A 75 -0.30 -0.97 -4.06
C GLU A 75 1.05 -1.14 -4.75
N VAL A 76 1.81 -2.18 -4.39
CA VAL A 76 3.11 -2.50 -5.00
C VAL A 76 2.97 -2.75 -6.51
N ALA A 77 1.91 -3.44 -6.96
CA ALA A 77 1.63 -3.60 -8.38
C ALA A 77 1.41 -2.24 -9.08
N GLY A 78 0.70 -1.31 -8.43
CA GLY A 78 0.53 0.05 -8.94
C GLY A 78 1.84 0.83 -9.03
N ILE A 79 2.67 0.75 -8.01
CA ILE A 79 4.01 1.36 -7.95
C ILE A 79 4.87 0.81 -9.10
N SER A 80 4.92 -0.51 -9.24
CA SER A 80 5.69 -1.20 -10.29
C SER A 80 5.25 -0.79 -11.69
N ASP A 81 3.94 -0.71 -11.96
CA ASP A 81 3.38 -0.30 -13.27
C ASP A 81 3.95 1.06 -13.75
N ILE A 82 4.26 1.98 -12.85
CA ILE A 82 4.77 3.31 -13.18
C ILE A 82 6.29 3.33 -13.21
N LEU A 83 6.95 2.87 -12.15
CA LEU A 83 8.42 2.97 -12.01
C LEU A 83 9.17 2.16 -13.07
N THR A 84 8.69 0.96 -13.42
CA THR A 84 9.32 0.13 -14.46
C THR A 84 9.30 0.82 -15.84
N LYS A 85 8.21 1.52 -16.18
CA LYS A 85 8.10 2.29 -17.44
C LYS A 85 9.10 3.45 -17.50
N GLN A 86 9.54 3.97 -16.35
CA GLN A 86 10.55 5.03 -16.22
C GLN A 86 11.97 4.47 -16.04
N GLY A 87 12.13 3.15 -16.19
CA GLY A 87 13.42 2.46 -16.08
C GLY A 87 13.94 2.35 -14.65
N TYR A 88 13.09 2.48 -13.63
CA TYR A 88 13.45 2.22 -12.24
C TYR A 88 13.20 0.76 -11.86
N GLN A 89 14.07 0.23 -11.00
CA GLN A 89 13.90 -1.07 -10.35
C GLN A 89 13.47 -0.87 -8.90
N LEU A 90 12.64 -1.80 -8.39
CA LEU A 90 12.13 -1.75 -7.02
C LEU A 90 12.96 -2.65 -6.11
N ILE A 91 13.30 -2.15 -4.93
CA ILE A 91 13.82 -2.93 -3.81
C ILE A 91 12.73 -2.97 -2.75
N LEU A 92 12.18 -4.15 -2.48
CA LEU A 92 11.13 -4.33 -1.48
C LEU A 92 11.74 -4.68 -0.13
N ALA A 93 11.37 -3.93 0.91
CA ALA A 93 11.74 -4.16 2.29
C ALA A 93 10.48 -4.52 3.10
N ASN A 94 10.33 -5.81 3.44
CA ASN A 94 9.20 -6.29 4.22
C ASN A 94 9.50 -6.22 5.72
N THR A 95 8.69 -5.50 6.49
CA THR A 95 8.93 -5.21 7.90
C THR A 95 8.14 -6.12 8.87
N ASN A 96 7.19 -6.91 8.36
CA ASN A 96 6.29 -7.73 9.16
C ASN A 96 5.54 -6.94 10.27
N ASN A 97 5.12 -5.71 9.95
CA ASN A 97 4.49 -4.77 10.88
C ASN A 97 5.39 -4.36 12.08
N SER A 98 6.70 -4.53 11.99
CA SER A 98 7.64 -4.10 13.02
C SER A 98 8.09 -2.65 12.78
N THR A 99 7.74 -1.76 13.71
CA THR A 99 8.19 -0.35 13.67
C THR A 99 9.71 -0.23 13.77
N GLU A 100 10.38 -1.17 14.43
CA GLU A 100 11.84 -1.23 14.52
C GLU A 100 12.48 -1.55 13.16
N GLU A 101 11.95 -2.55 12.45
CA GLU A 101 12.40 -2.89 11.09
C GLU A 101 12.09 -1.78 10.10
N GLU A 102 10.96 -1.05 10.24
CA GLU A 102 10.66 0.13 9.43
C GLU A 102 11.75 1.20 9.58
N LEU A 103 12.14 1.55 10.80
CA LEU A 103 13.20 2.52 11.09
C LEU A 103 14.56 2.06 10.56
N LYS A 104 14.87 0.79 10.69
CA LYS A 104 16.09 0.19 10.16
C LYS A 104 16.17 0.28 8.63
N TYR A 105 15.08 -0.06 7.91
CA TYR A 105 15.05 0.07 6.47
C TYR A 105 15.00 1.52 5.98
N LEU A 106 14.35 2.42 6.71
CA LEU A 106 14.44 3.86 6.44
C LEU A 106 15.89 4.34 6.53
N SER A 107 16.63 3.96 7.61
CA SER A 107 18.05 4.29 7.72
C SER A 107 18.88 3.65 6.60
N LEU A 108 18.63 2.39 6.29
CA LEU A 108 19.34 1.67 5.23
C LEU A 108 19.19 2.35 3.86
N PHE A 109 17.98 2.78 3.49
CA PHE A 109 17.73 3.45 2.22
C PHE A 109 18.22 4.89 2.19
N ARG A 110 18.26 5.58 3.34
CA ARG A 110 18.90 6.88 3.45
C ARG A 110 20.40 6.82 3.15
N ASP A 111 21.06 5.78 3.66
CA ASP A 111 22.53 5.65 3.62
C ASP A 111 23.00 4.86 2.37
N ASN A 112 22.13 4.05 1.77
CA ASN A 112 22.40 3.30 0.54
C ASN A 112 21.65 3.96 -0.63
N GLN A 113 22.42 4.24 -1.62
CA GLN A 113 22.11 4.96 -2.85
C GLN A 113 20.84 4.47 -3.58
N VAL A 114 19.66 4.79 -3.06
CA VAL A 114 18.40 4.74 -3.82
C VAL A 114 18.04 6.16 -4.26
N ASP A 115 17.37 6.29 -5.39
CA ASP A 115 17.00 7.61 -5.92
C ASP A 115 15.74 8.15 -5.21
N GLY A 116 14.93 7.28 -4.60
CA GLY A 116 13.75 7.65 -3.87
C GLY A 116 13.17 6.50 -3.05
N VAL A 117 12.25 6.81 -2.14
CA VAL A 117 11.61 5.84 -1.25
C VAL A 117 10.09 6.02 -1.27
N ILE A 118 9.35 4.92 -1.33
CA ILE A 118 7.92 4.87 -1.00
C ILE A 118 7.80 4.10 0.31
N PHE A 119 7.26 4.75 1.33
CA PHE A 119 7.03 4.14 2.63
C PHE A 119 5.53 3.88 2.82
N ILE A 120 5.13 2.61 2.72
CA ILE A 120 3.76 2.17 3.01
C ILE A 120 3.64 2.05 4.53
N ALA A 121 3.24 3.15 5.17
CA ALA A 121 3.25 3.30 6.61
C ALA A 121 1.97 2.72 7.24
N THR A 122 2.11 2.18 8.45
CA THR A 122 1.01 1.77 9.32
C THR A 122 0.96 2.64 10.58
N ILE A 123 2.00 2.64 11.38
CA ILE A 123 2.09 3.39 12.63
C ILE A 123 3.26 4.38 12.54
N LEU A 124 2.95 5.67 12.49
CA LEU A 124 3.96 6.72 12.48
C LEU A 124 4.32 7.15 13.92
N THR A 125 5.35 6.53 14.49
CA THR A 125 5.87 6.87 15.82
C THR A 125 6.62 8.21 15.82
N LYS A 126 6.93 8.73 17.02
CA LYS A 126 7.80 9.90 17.15
C LYS A 126 9.15 9.69 16.45
N GLN A 127 9.75 8.50 16.60
CA GLN A 127 11.03 8.16 15.96
C GLN A 127 10.94 8.20 14.42
N HIS A 128 9.85 7.72 13.82
CA HIS A 128 9.62 7.86 12.37
C HIS A 128 9.59 9.34 11.98
N LYS A 129 8.81 10.16 12.70
CA LYS A 129 8.70 11.61 12.42
C LYS A 129 10.02 12.33 12.55
N ASP A 130 10.83 11.99 13.55
CA ASP A 130 12.15 12.62 13.76
C ASP A 130 13.13 12.17 12.65
N MET A 131 13.14 10.90 12.26
CA MET A 131 13.95 10.40 11.14
C MET A 131 13.58 11.06 9.81
N LEU A 132 12.29 11.21 9.54
CA LEU A 132 11.78 11.82 8.30
C LEU A 132 12.19 13.28 8.15
N LYS A 133 12.35 14.05 9.26
CA LYS A 133 12.85 15.44 9.22
C LYS A 133 14.28 15.54 8.67
N GLU A 134 15.08 14.52 8.90
CA GLU A 134 16.49 14.47 8.48
C GLU A 134 16.66 13.73 7.13
N TYR A 135 15.56 13.24 6.55
CA TYR A 135 15.59 12.42 5.36
C TYR A 135 15.86 13.26 4.11
N ARG A 136 16.99 13.01 3.44
CA ARG A 136 17.41 13.78 2.25
C ARG A 136 17.03 13.13 0.93
N VAL A 137 16.74 11.83 0.95
CA VAL A 137 16.26 11.11 -0.22
C VAL A 137 14.78 11.44 -0.43
N PRO A 138 14.33 11.72 -1.66
CA PRO A 138 12.90 11.92 -1.93
C PRO A 138 12.06 10.76 -1.37
N ILE A 139 11.06 11.08 -0.57
CA ILE A 139 10.21 10.08 0.08
C ILE A 139 8.73 10.44 -0.06
N VAL A 140 7.91 9.44 -0.34
CA VAL A 140 6.45 9.54 -0.39
C VAL A 140 5.85 8.56 0.62
N LEU A 141 4.95 9.02 1.46
CA LEU A 141 4.19 8.20 2.38
C LEU A 141 2.94 7.65 1.67
N LEU A 142 2.66 6.38 1.86
CA LEU A 142 1.45 5.73 1.34
C LEU A 142 0.70 5.05 2.49
N GLY A 143 -0.61 5.22 2.54
CA GLY A 143 -1.49 4.61 3.54
C GLY A 143 -1.78 5.50 4.76
N GLN A 144 -0.85 6.35 5.18
CA GLN A 144 -1.02 7.28 6.31
C GLN A 144 -0.85 8.73 5.88
N HIS A 145 -1.58 9.62 6.54
CA HIS A 145 -1.41 11.06 6.41
C HIS A 145 -0.36 11.57 7.42
N LEU A 146 0.55 12.40 6.95
CA LEU A 146 1.47 13.16 7.80
C LEU A 146 1.61 14.57 7.26
N GLU A 147 1.17 15.55 8.05
CA GLU A 147 1.25 16.96 7.68
C GLU A 147 2.69 17.38 7.32
N GLY A 148 2.83 18.12 6.23
CA GLY A 148 4.11 18.59 5.73
C GLY A 148 4.92 17.55 4.94
N TYR A 149 4.37 16.37 4.65
CA TYR A 149 5.02 15.34 3.85
C TYR A 149 4.19 14.94 2.63
N PRO A 150 4.83 14.64 1.49
CA PRO A 150 4.14 14.08 0.34
C PRO A 150 3.48 12.76 0.72
N CYS A 151 2.15 12.69 0.62
CA CYS A 151 1.43 11.49 1.05
C CYS A 151 0.19 11.19 0.22
N ILE A 152 -0.10 9.89 0.08
CA ILE A 152 -1.33 9.36 -0.51
C ILE A 152 -1.98 8.47 0.54
N TYR A 153 -3.25 8.73 0.87
CA TYR A 153 -3.98 7.98 1.87
C TYR A 153 -5.45 7.82 1.52
N GLN A 154 -6.12 6.86 2.13
CA GLN A 154 -7.53 6.61 1.92
C GLN A 154 -8.38 7.51 2.83
N ASP A 155 -9.60 7.85 2.40
CA ASP A 155 -10.58 8.48 3.28
C ASP A 155 -11.27 7.42 4.16
N ASP A 156 -10.51 6.85 5.10
CA ASP A 156 -10.94 5.73 5.95
C ASP A 156 -12.16 6.07 6.81
N TYR A 157 -12.24 7.31 7.29
CA TYR A 157 -13.38 7.81 8.05
C TYR A 157 -14.66 7.79 7.22
N LYS A 158 -14.63 8.42 6.03
CA LYS A 158 -15.79 8.46 5.13
C LYS A 158 -16.15 7.07 4.59
N ALA A 159 -15.16 6.23 4.37
CA ALA A 159 -15.37 4.84 3.93
C ALA A 159 -16.18 4.05 4.95
N ALA A 160 -15.80 4.13 6.23
CA ALA A 160 -16.50 3.49 7.32
C ALA A 160 -17.91 4.10 7.53
N MET A 161 -18.03 5.42 7.44
CA MET A 161 -19.36 6.08 7.49
C MET A 161 -20.27 5.53 6.39
N SER A 162 -19.83 5.56 5.13
CA SER A 162 -20.67 5.16 4.00
C SER A 162 -21.10 3.70 4.07
N LEU A 163 -20.21 2.81 4.53
CA LEU A 163 -20.57 1.41 4.77
C LEU A 163 -21.63 1.29 5.88
N THR A 164 -21.42 1.97 6.99
CA THR A 164 -22.32 1.90 8.15
C THR A 164 -23.70 2.49 7.83
N GLU A 165 -23.78 3.57 7.02
CA GLU A 165 -25.03 4.14 6.54
C GLU A 165 -25.90 3.13 5.77
N GLU A 166 -25.30 2.19 5.06
CA GLU A 166 -26.04 1.10 4.42
C GLU A 166 -26.51 0.06 5.46
N LEU A 167 -25.63 -0.32 6.40
CA LEU A 167 -25.92 -1.39 7.35
C LEU A 167 -26.96 -1.02 8.41
N VAL A 168 -27.05 0.25 8.85
CA VAL A 168 -28.05 0.71 9.81
C VAL A 168 -29.50 0.67 9.29
N LYS A 169 -29.67 0.55 7.97
CA LYS A 169 -31.02 0.42 7.38
C LYS A 169 -31.74 -0.86 7.86
N SER A 170 -30.97 -1.92 8.14
CA SER A 170 -31.50 -3.23 8.59
C SER A 170 -30.90 -3.73 9.91
N GLY A 171 -29.79 -3.14 10.38
CA GLY A 171 -29.09 -3.50 11.61
C GLY A 171 -29.56 -2.69 12.81
N LYS A 172 -29.55 -3.31 14.00
CA LYS A 172 -29.94 -2.66 15.27
C LYS A 172 -28.90 -2.83 16.37
N LYS A 173 -28.21 -3.98 16.43
CA LYS A 173 -27.24 -4.32 17.47
C LYS A 173 -25.89 -4.59 16.82
N PHE A 174 -24.97 -3.66 17.03
CA PHE A 174 -23.70 -3.63 16.33
C PHE A 174 -22.55 -4.17 17.18
N GLY A 175 -21.70 -4.98 16.56
CA GLY A 175 -20.36 -5.30 17.02
C GLY A 175 -19.32 -4.79 16.03
N TYR A 176 -18.13 -4.49 16.52
CA TYR A 176 -17.02 -4.01 15.71
C TYR A 176 -15.71 -4.73 16.05
N ILE A 177 -15.01 -5.25 15.06
CA ILE A 177 -13.68 -5.81 15.24
C ILE A 177 -12.67 -4.87 14.59
N THR A 178 -11.82 -4.26 15.42
CA THR A 178 -10.81 -3.28 15.03
C THR A 178 -9.40 -3.82 15.19
N VAL A 179 -8.42 -2.98 14.88
CA VAL A 179 -7.00 -3.16 15.19
C VAL A 179 -6.55 -2.07 16.17
N THR A 180 -5.28 -2.07 16.54
CA THR A 180 -4.72 -1.06 17.46
C THR A 180 -5.05 0.37 17.02
N ASP A 181 -5.45 1.22 17.95
CA ASP A 181 -5.71 2.66 17.75
C ASP A 181 -4.45 3.47 17.41
N LYS A 182 -3.26 2.87 17.57
CA LYS A 182 -1.99 3.44 17.09
C LYS A 182 -1.94 3.52 15.56
N ASP A 183 -2.67 2.65 14.86
CA ASP A 183 -2.94 2.80 13.43
C ASP A 183 -4.04 3.84 13.25
N GLU A 184 -3.66 5.06 12.88
CA GLU A 184 -4.56 6.19 12.74
C GLU A 184 -5.63 5.95 11.66
N ALA A 185 -5.26 5.34 10.54
CA ALA A 185 -6.16 5.11 9.41
C ALA A 185 -7.15 3.97 9.71
N VAL A 186 -6.65 2.77 9.96
CA VAL A 186 -7.48 1.57 10.07
C VAL A 186 -8.05 1.40 11.47
N GLY A 187 -7.26 1.65 12.52
CA GLY A 187 -7.69 1.46 13.89
C GLY A 187 -8.60 2.58 14.37
N ARG A 188 -8.22 3.84 14.16
CA ARG A 188 -8.94 4.99 14.73
C ARG A 188 -10.00 5.56 13.79
N LYS A 189 -9.63 5.96 12.58
CA LYS A 189 -10.56 6.67 11.67
C LYS A 189 -11.73 5.80 11.23
N ARG A 190 -11.52 4.50 10.96
CA ARG A 190 -12.63 3.60 10.61
C ARG A 190 -13.61 3.44 11.76
N LEU A 191 -13.11 3.21 12.98
CA LEU A 191 -13.98 3.11 14.16
C LEU A 191 -14.77 4.41 14.37
N SER A 192 -14.11 5.57 14.34
CA SER A 192 -14.78 6.86 14.48
C SER A 192 -15.85 7.11 13.43
N GLY A 193 -15.64 6.66 12.19
CA GLY A 193 -16.66 6.73 11.14
C GLY A 193 -17.89 5.85 11.42
N VAL A 194 -17.68 4.66 11.96
CA VAL A 194 -18.78 3.77 12.41
C VAL A 194 -19.56 4.42 13.55
N GLU A 195 -18.85 4.86 14.60
CA GLU A 195 -19.46 5.50 15.79
C GLU A 195 -20.30 6.72 15.43
N GLU A 196 -19.82 7.58 14.51
CA GLU A 196 -20.52 8.77 14.06
C GLU A 196 -21.89 8.43 13.44
N VAL A 197 -21.95 7.42 12.56
CA VAL A 197 -23.21 7.01 11.93
C VAL A 197 -24.15 6.35 12.92
N LEU A 198 -23.64 5.48 13.79
CA LEU A 198 -24.46 4.83 14.81
C LEU A 198 -25.08 5.88 15.74
N LYS A 199 -24.29 6.84 16.21
CA LYS A 199 -24.76 7.95 17.04
C LYS A 199 -25.85 8.78 16.35
N LYS A 200 -25.69 9.11 15.08
CA LYS A 200 -26.71 9.82 14.28
C LYS A 200 -28.02 9.06 14.19
N ASN A 201 -27.97 7.74 14.16
CA ASN A 201 -29.14 6.87 14.11
C ASN A 201 -29.64 6.46 15.49
N ARG A 202 -29.08 7.02 16.57
CA ARG A 202 -29.44 6.70 17.98
C ARG A 202 -29.25 5.22 18.32
N ILE A 203 -28.26 4.60 17.71
CA ILE A 203 -27.81 3.24 17.98
C ILE A 203 -26.57 3.34 18.86
N GLU A 204 -26.58 2.69 20.00
CA GLU A 204 -25.41 2.65 20.90
C GLU A 204 -24.47 1.54 20.47
N LEU A 205 -23.18 1.86 20.30
CA LEU A 205 -22.10 0.88 20.22
C LEU A 205 -21.45 0.77 21.60
N ASN A 206 -21.81 -0.28 22.34
CA ASN A 206 -21.18 -0.56 23.61
C ASN A 206 -19.67 -0.80 23.41
N SER A 207 -18.83 -0.15 24.22
CA SER A 207 -17.37 -0.30 24.15
C SER A 207 -16.92 -1.76 24.30
N ASN A 208 -17.66 -2.59 25.04
CA ASN A 208 -17.40 -4.03 25.15
C ASN A 208 -17.71 -4.82 23.87
N CYS A 209 -18.55 -4.25 22.98
CA CYS A 209 -18.82 -4.79 21.65
C CYS A 209 -17.79 -4.36 20.61
N VAL A 210 -16.71 -3.68 21.02
CA VAL A 210 -15.54 -3.35 20.18
C VAL A 210 -14.38 -4.23 20.63
N LYS A 211 -13.98 -5.18 19.78
CA LYS A 211 -12.84 -6.08 20.07
C LYS A 211 -11.63 -5.68 19.22
N CYS A 212 -10.47 -5.55 19.86
CA CYS A 212 -9.22 -5.26 19.19
C CYS A 212 -8.48 -6.54 18.81
N GLY A 213 -8.17 -6.69 17.54
CA GLY A 213 -7.46 -7.83 16.97
C GLY A 213 -6.24 -7.43 16.14
N SER A 214 -5.81 -8.34 15.27
CA SER A 214 -4.74 -8.16 14.29
C SER A 214 -5.27 -8.35 12.86
N PHE A 215 -4.45 -8.00 11.84
CA PHE A 215 -4.81 -8.07 10.42
C PHE A 215 -4.87 -9.51 9.87
N THR A 216 -5.31 -10.49 10.66
CA THR A 216 -5.34 -11.90 10.27
C THR A 216 -6.75 -12.48 10.29
N LEU A 217 -6.92 -13.59 9.57
CA LEU A 217 -8.16 -14.35 9.54
C LEU A 217 -8.43 -15.00 10.90
N GLU A 218 -7.40 -15.55 11.53
CA GLU A 218 -7.44 -16.18 12.84
C GLU A 218 -7.93 -15.20 13.89
N SER A 219 -7.37 -13.99 13.89
CA SER A 219 -7.81 -12.94 14.83
C SER A 219 -9.27 -12.53 14.60
N GLY A 220 -9.70 -12.43 13.34
CA GLY A 220 -11.12 -12.19 13.03
C GLY A 220 -12.03 -13.29 13.58
N TYR A 221 -11.62 -14.55 13.46
CA TYR A 221 -12.33 -15.70 14.03
C TYR A 221 -12.40 -15.65 15.56
N GLU A 222 -11.27 -15.51 16.23
CA GLU A 222 -11.15 -15.50 17.70
C GLU A 222 -11.93 -14.30 18.32
N LYS A 223 -11.81 -13.11 17.74
CA LYS A 223 -12.51 -11.93 18.25
C LYS A 223 -14.02 -11.99 18.00
N THR A 224 -14.48 -12.70 16.99
CA THR A 224 -15.90 -13.00 16.80
C THR A 224 -16.39 -13.98 17.85
N GLU A 225 -15.62 -15.01 18.18
CA GLU A 225 -15.93 -15.95 19.26
C GLU A 225 -16.07 -15.23 20.62
N GLU A 226 -15.09 -14.41 21.00
CA GLU A 226 -15.13 -13.60 22.22
C GLU A 226 -16.39 -12.72 22.24
N LEU A 227 -16.68 -12.06 21.13
CA LEU A 227 -17.78 -11.12 21.02
C LEU A 227 -19.15 -11.82 21.16
N PHE A 228 -19.38 -12.91 20.43
CA PHE A 228 -20.67 -13.59 20.41
C PHE A 228 -20.92 -14.48 21.64
N ASN A 229 -19.88 -14.91 22.34
CA ASN A 229 -20.03 -15.55 23.64
C ASN A 229 -20.55 -14.57 24.70
N GLU A 230 -20.19 -13.29 24.64
CA GLU A 230 -20.63 -12.25 25.56
C GLU A 230 -21.94 -11.58 25.09
N TYR A 231 -22.10 -11.39 23.78
CA TYR A 231 -23.20 -10.64 23.15
C TYR A 231 -23.81 -11.41 21.97
N PRO A 232 -24.55 -12.52 22.22
CA PRO A 232 -25.07 -13.39 21.16
C PRO A 232 -26.20 -12.77 20.35
N ASP A 233 -26.72 -11.64 20.75
CA ASP A 233 -27.81 -10.92 20.11
C ASP A 233 -27.37 -9.81 19.14
N ILE A 234 -26.05 -9.70 18.89
CA ILE A 234 -25.50 -8.86 17.81
C ILE A 234 -26.05 -9.33 16.47
N ASP A 235 -26.65 -8.39 15.72
CA ASP A 235 -27.23 -8.65 14.41
C ASP A 235 -26.43 -8.06 13.25
N THR A 236 -25.41 -7.25 13.55
CA THR A 236 -24.54 -6.59 12.57
C THR A 236 -23.11 -6.55 13.08
N LEU A 237 -22.21 -7.22 12.35
CA LEU A 237 -20.79 -7.24 12.64
C LEU A 237 -20.02 -6.52 11.55
N ILE A 238 -19.30 -5.45 11.93
CA ILE A 238 -18.38 -4.74 11.04
C ILE A 238 -16.96 -5.07 11.46
N CYS A 239 -16.12 -5.43 10.49
CA CYS A 239 -14.70 -5.64 10.72
C CYS A 239 -13.88 -4.58 9.99
N ALA A 240 -12.82 -4.10 10.63
CA ALA A 240 -11.93 -3.09 10.06
C ALA A 240 -11.30 -3.52 8.75
N THR A 241 -11.16 -4.83 8.48
CA THR A 241 -10.68 -5.37 7.21
C THR A 241 -11.49 -6.57 6.73
N ASP A 242 -11.44 -6.83 5.42
CA ASP A 242 -12.08 -8.03 4.85
C ASP A 242 -11.49 -9.33 5.39
N THR A 243 -10.17 -9.38 5.63
CA THR A 243 -9.50 -10.58 6.17
C THR A 243 -10.10 -10.96 7.51
N MET A 244 -10.27 -9.99 8.41
CA MET A 244 -10.94 -10.22 9.69
C MET A 244 -12.41 -10.60 9.51
N ALA A 245 -13.12 -9.94 8.59
CA ALA A 245 -14.53 -10.24 8.30
C ALA A 245 -14.72 -11.67 7.77
N VAL A 246 -13.80 -12.19 6.94
CA VAL A 246 -13.84 -13.59 6.50
C VAL A 246 -13.62 -14.55 7.67
N GLY A 247 -12.73 -14.22 8.59
CA GLY A 247 -12.57 -14.96 9.85
C GLY A 247 -13.86 -14.99 10.66
N ALA A 248 -14.54 -13.84 10.77
CA ALA A 248 -15.84 -13.71 11.42
C ALA A 248 -16.93 -14.57 10.75
N VAL A 249 -17.04 -14.50 9.43
CA VAL A 249 -17.97 -15.35 8.66
C VAL A 249 -17.73 -16.83 8.94
N ASN A 250 -16.47 -17.27 8.98
CA ASN A 250 -16.12 -18.65 9.25
C ASN A 250 -16.56 -19.10 10.64
N TRP A 251 -16.32 -18.28 11.68
CA TRP A 251 -16.78 -18.58 13.02
C TRP A 251 -18.31 -18.64 13.12
N LEU A 252 -19.00 -17.64 12.60
CA LEU A 252 -20.47 -17.57 12.63
C LEU A 252 -21.11 -18.79 11.95
N LYS A 253 -20.65 -19.15 10.76
CA LYS A 253 -21.15 -20.34 10.05
C LYS A 253 -20.89 -21.63 10.79
N LYS A 254 -19.70 -21.81 11.38
CA LYS A 254 -19.38 -23.01 12.16
C LYS A 254 -20.25 -23.15 13.40
N ASN A 255 -20.74 -22.03 13.95
CA ASN A 255 -21.63 -22.01 15.10
C ASN A 255 -23.12 -21.88 14.73
N GLY A 256 -23.49 -22.12 13.46
CA GLY A 256 -24.86 -22.23 13.00
C GLY A 256 -25.59 -20.92 12.74
N TYR A 257 -24.92 -19.78 12.80
CA TYR A 257 -25.53 -18.49 12.48
C TYR A 257 -25.82 -18.36 10.99
N GLN A 258 -27.01 -17.85 10.67
CA GLN A 258 -27.42 -17.59 9.28
C GLN A 258 -26.99 -16.18 8.86
N ILE A 259 -26.08 -16.09 7.88
CA ILE A 259 -25.63 -14.85 7.28
C ILE A 259 -26.32 -14.67 5.92
N PRO A 260 -27.00 -13.55 5.66
CA PRO A 260 -27.12 -12.34 6.48
C PRO A 260 -28.34 -12.33 7.42
N MET A 261 -29.18 -13.36 7.45
CA MET A 261 -30.51 -13.30 8.05
C MET A 261 -30.48 -13.01 9.56
N GLN A 262 -29.64 -13.72 10.31
CA GLN A 262 -29.45 -13.48 11.73
C GLN A 262 -28.39 -12.42 11.97
N VAL A 263 -27.22 -12.53 11.31
CA VAL A 263 -26.10 -11.62 11.45
C VAL A 263 -25.62 -11.17 10.07
N GLN A 264 -25.71 -9.87 9.80
CA GLN A 264 -25.04 -9.31 8.63
C GLN A 264 -23.58 -8.99 8.97
N VAL A 265 -22.67 -9.24 8.00
CA VAL A 265 -21.23 -9.07 8.18
C VAL A 265 -20.69 -8.17 7.07
N ALA A 266 -19.85 -7.20 7.44
CA ALA A 266 -19.17 -6.35 6.49
C ALA A 266 -17.70 -6.15 6.84
N GLY A 267 -16.88 -5.98 5.80
CA GLY A 267 -15.46 -5.65 5.92
C GLY A 267 -15.10 -4.38 5.17
N MET A 268 -13.80 -4.09 5.05
CA MET A 268 -13.27 -2.98 4.26
C MET A 268 -12.00 -3.42 3.54
N GLY A 269 -11.94 -3.24 2.19
CA GLY A 269 -10.77 -3.59 1.39
C GLY A 269 -11.06 -4.16 0.01
N ASP A 270 -12.26 -4.69 -0.23
CA ASP A 270 -12.66 -5.41 -1.45
C ASP A 270 -11.62 -6.47 -1.86
N SER A 271 -11.29 -7.31 -0.90
CA SER A 271 -10.28 -8.36 -1.04
C SER A 271 -10.77 -9.50 -1.93
N TYR A 272 -9.82 -10.30 -2.43
CA TYR A 272 -10.14 -11.50 -3.17
C TYR A 272 -10.88 -12.53 -2.31
N LEU A 273 -10.48 -12.68 -1.03
CA LEU A 273 -11.15 -13.55 -0.08
C LEU A 273 -12.63 -13.19 0.12
N GLY A 274 -12.93 -11.89 0.21
CA GLY A 274 -14.30 -11.41 0.32
C GLY A 274 -15.19 -11.72 -0.89
N LYS A 275 -14.60 -12.00 -2.05
CA LYS A 275 -15.34 -12.38 -3.29
C LYS A 275 -15.63 -13.87 -3.37
N ILE A 276 -14.87 -14.70 -2.68
CA ILE A 276 -15.01 -16.17 -2.75
C ILE A 276 -15.66 -16.76 -1.51
N VAL A 277 -15.67 -16.05 -0.38
CA VAL A 277 -16.39 -16.51 0.82
C VAL A 277 -17.89 -16.53 0.56
N GLU A 278 -18.59 -17.49 1.16
CA GLU A 278 -20.04 -17.62 1.02
C GLU A 278 -20.72 -17.31 2.36
N PRO A 279 -21.68 -16.36 2.40
CA PRO A 279 -22.03 -15.44 1.31
C PRO A 279 -20.91 -14.44 0.99
N ASN A 280 -20.86 -13.95 -0.27
CA ASN A 280 -19.85 -12.96 -0.68
C ASN A 280 -19.93 -11.70 0.21
N LEU A 281 -18.78 -11.19 0.60
CA LEU A 281 -18.65 -10.15 1.61
C LEU A 281 -19.02 -8.76 1.10
N THR A 282 -19.95 -8.10 1.75
CA THR A 282 -20.20 -6.65 1.66
C THR A 282 -18.99 -5.91 2.22
N THR A 283 -18.50 -4.90 1.50
CA THR A 283 -17.22 -4.28 1.80
C THR A 283 -17.09 -2.87 1.24
N VAL A 284 -16.00 -2.20 1.53
CA VAL A 284 -15.59 -0.97 0.87
C VAL A 284 -14.44 -1.26 -0.10
N HIS A 285 -14.61 -0.85 -1.34
CA HIS A 285 -13.53 -0.84 -2.33
C HIS A 285 -12.69 0.41 -2.17
N PHE A 286 -11.40 0.23 -1.88
CA PHE A 286 -10.37 1.25 -1.96
C PHE A 286 -9.55 1.07 -3.24
N PHE A 287 -9.14 2.20 -3.84
CA PHE A 287 -8.41 2.19 -5.10
C PHE A 287 -6.91 1.97 -4.89
N TYR A 288 -6.51 0.93 -4.15
CA TYR A 288 -5.13 0.64 -3.75
C TYR A 288 -4.12 0.62 -4.91
N LYS A 289 -4.47 -0.02 -6.03
CA LYS A 289 -3.58 -0.02 -7.20
C LYS A 289 -3.38 1.39 -7.77
N THR A 290 -4.42 2.22 -7.76
CA THR A 290 -4.33 3.63 -8.18
C THR A 290 -3.51 4.44 -7.19
N SER A 291 -3.67 4.22 -5.88
CA SER A 291 -2.86 4.87 -4.84
C SER A 291 -1.37 4.59 -5.05
N GLY A 292 -1.01 3.33 -5.34
CA GLY A 292 0.37 2.97 -5.67
C GLY A 292 0.90 3.68 -6.91
N LYS A 293 0.05 3.83 -7.97
CA LYS A 293 0.43 4.58 -9.16
C LYS A 293 0.67 6.07 -8.87
N GLU A 294 -0.21 6.68 -8.07
CA GLU A 294 -0.06 8.09 -7.69
C GLU A 294 1.17 8.30 -6.79
N ALA A 295 1.47 7.37 -5.87
CA ALA A 295 2.68 7.42 -5.06
C ALA A 295 3.95 7.38 -5.93
N ALA A 296 3.98 6.51 -6.94
CA ALA A 296 5.11 6.43 -7.85
C ALA A 296 5.26 7.67 -8.72
N ARG A 297 4.15 8.26 -9.23
CA ARG A 297 4.18 9.51 -9.99
C ARG A 297 4.68 10.66 -9.14
N MET A 298 4.14 10.80 -7.94
CA MET A 298 4.56 11.83 -6.99
C MET A 298 6.04 11.69 -6.64
N LEU A 299 6.55 10.47 -6.44
CA LEU A 299 7.97 10.23 -6.19
C LEU A 299 8.84 10.64 -7.38
N ILE A 300 8.42 10.32 -8.62
CA ILE A 300 9.15 10.74 -9.84
C ILE A 300 9.20 12.26 -9.93
N GLU A 301 8.07 12.96 -9.72
CA GLU A 301 8.01 14.43 -9.67
C GLU A 301 9.03 14.99 -8.67
N LEU A 302 9.13 14.40 -7.48
CA LEU A 302 10.09 14.81 -6.44
C LEU A 302 11.56 14.55 -6.84
N MET A 303 11.84 13.41 -7.49
CA MET A 303 13.19 13.06 -7.94
C MET A 303 13.68 13.89 -9.14
N GLU A 304 12.77 14.52 -9.88
CA GLU A 304 13.05 15.33 -11.05
C GLU A 304 13.04 16.85 -10.76
N SER A 305 12.45 17.25 -9.63
CA SER A 305 12.36 18.65 -9.23
C SER A 305 13.72 19.20 -8.79
N GLU A 306 14.15 20.31 -9.38
CA GLU A 306 15.32 21.09 -8.95
C GLU A 306 14.99 22.09 -7.82
N ASN A 307 13.71 22.35 -7.60
CA ASN A 307 13.22 23.28 -6.58
C ASN A 307 12.72 22.55 -5.33
N VAL A 308 12.56 23.32 -4.22
CA VAL A 308 11.92 22.80 -3.01
C VAL A 308 10.53 22.26 -3.37
N PRO A 309 10.27 20.96 -3.17
CA PRO A 309 9.02 20.36 -3.60
C PRO A 309 7.85 20.97 -2.83
N ILE A 310 6.77 21.30 -3.55
CA ILE A 310 5.48 21.60 -2.92
C ILE A 310 4.97 20.31 -2.31
N HIS A 311 4.68 20.33 -1.01
CA HIS A 311 4.08 19.18 -0.34
C HIS A 311 2.71 18.90 -0.96
N LYS A 312 2.60 17.73 -1.61
CA LYS A 312 1.38 17.29 -2.29
C LYS A 312 0.73 16.17 -1.49
N GLU A 313 -0.54 16.34 -1.19
CA GLU A 313 -1.35 15.34 -0.51
C GLU A 313 -2.46 14.86 -1.43
N ILE A 314 -2.69 13.55 -1.49
CA ILE A 314 -3.79 12.96 -2.23
C ILE A 314 -4.61 12.09 -1.28
N LYS A 315 -5.82 12.55 -0.96
CA LYS A 315 -6.81 11.74 -0.26
C LYS A 315 -7.67 10.99 -1.27
N MET A 316 -7.60 9.66 -1.23
CA MET A 316 -8.30 8.78 -2.16
C MET A 316 -9.74 8.55 -1.72
N GLY A 317 -10.67 8.57 -2.67
CA GLY A 317 -12.04 8.17 -2.44
C GLY A 317 -12.21 6.65 -2.31
N CYS A 318 -13.44 6.24 -2.02
CA CYS A 318 -13.83 4.84 -1.87
C CYS A 318 -15.20 4.56 -2.51
N LYS A 319 -15.58 3.29 -2.59
CA LYS A 319 -16.90 2.84 -3.06
C LYS A 319 -17.40 1.70 -2.19
N VAL A 320 -18.61 1.82 -1.63
CA VAL A 320 -19.29 0.71 -0.96
C VAL A 320 -19.71 -0.32 -2.00
N VAL A 321 -19.47 -1.59 -1.71
CA VAL A 321 -19.79 -2.74 -2.56
C VAL A 321 -20.68 -3.68 -1.76
N MET A 322 -21.99 -3.60 -2.02
CA MET A 322 -23.00 -4.45 -1.37
C MET A 322 -22.99 -5.82 -2.02
N ARG A 323 -22.96 -6.88 -1.20
CA ARG A 323 -22.96 -8.29 -1.61
C ARG A 323 -23.88 -9.12 -0.71
N GLY A 324 -23.78 -10.46 -0.76
CA GLY A 324 -24.66 -11.38 -0.06
C GLY A 324 -24.58 -11.39 1.46
N SER A 325 -23.57 -10.81 2.07
CA SER A 325 -23.40 -10.84 3.54
C SER A 325 -24.14 -9.74 4.31
N HIS A 326 -24.90 -8.88 3.64
CA HIS A 326 -25.81 -7.91 4.28
C HIS A 326 -27.28 -8.21 3.95
N ARG A 327 -28.17 -7.70 4.78
CA ARG A 327 -29.62 -7.79 4.54
C ARG A 327 -30.05 -6.69 3.56
N SER A 328 -30.54 -7.07 2.39
CA SER A 328 -31.23 -6.14 1.48
C SER A 328 -32.62 -5.83 2.04
N ILE A 329 -33.02 -4.56 2.03
CA ILE A 329 -34.37 -4.10 2.40
C ILE A 329 -35.24 -4.19 1.14
#